data_f77c4c0fd0e3c77590a34fb161900967
#
_entry.id   f77c4c0fd0e3c77590a34fb161900967
#
_cell.length_a   1.000
_cell.length_b   1.000
_cell.length_c   1.000
_cell.angle_alpha   90.00
_cell.angle_beta   90.00
_cell.angle_gamma   90.00
#
_symmetry.space_group_name_H-M   'P 1'
#
loop_
_entity.id
_entity.type
_entity.pdbx_description
1 polymer ?
#
loop_
_entity_poly.entity_id
_entity_poly.type
_entity_poly.pdbx_seq_one_letter_code
_entity_poly.pdbx_strand_id
1 'polypeptide(L)'
;IGDMLFRSIDDKMVTQMLPKTFKAMESWDGQELPDEEVFAAFHEDFIKLVEDKREGKLSTQLNYTKNGFKSIIKKLRRASKKFEEGNYKEQIMSVHKRWADVEYWRAIKRRAPEFTAQKYLKGMDMYVNEEGKIVSVEEDRRIHRVLWLRTLEIAFFVTVFCFLMAYPIAHLLATLPMKYSNLLMICVLLPFWTSLLVRTASWMILLQQQGIVNDFFVGIGLVADDNRPEMMYNKTGSYVAMTQILLPFMVLPLY
;
A
#
# COMPACT_ATOMS: atom_id res chain seq x y z
N ILE A 1 -10.70 -8.69 -10.74
CA ILE A 1 -10.79 -7.54 -9.80
C ILE A 1 -11.74 -7.90 -8.66
N GLY A 2 -13.00 -8.37 -8.91
CA GLY A 2 -13.95 -8.75 -7.86
C GLY A 2 -13.42 -9.79 -6.86
N ASP A 3 -12.76 -10.85 -7.32
CA ASP A 3 -12.16 -11.87 -6.49
C ASP A 3 -11.02 -11.31 -5.61
N MET A 4 -10.21 -10.40 -6.13
CA MET A 4 -9.17 -9.72 -5.36
C MET A 4 -9.75 -8.82 -4.27
N LEU A 5 -10.83 -8.10 -4.57
CA LEU A 5 -11.53 -7.28 -3.59
C LEU A 5 -12.16 -8.16 -2.50
N PHE A 6 -12.82 -9.27 -2.88
CA PHE A 6 -13.38 -10.20 -1.92
C PHE A 6 -12.33 -10.82 -1.00
N ARG A 7 -11.21 -11.29 -1.54
CA ARG A 7 -10.07 -11.82 -0.75
C ARG A 7 -9.43 -10.78 0.17
N SER A 8 -9.56 -9.49 -0.14
CA SER A 8 -9.06 -8.45 0.75
C SER A 8 -9.95 -8.20 1.97
N ILE A 9 -11.22 -8.57 1.89
CA ILE A 9 -12.20 -8.52 3.01
C ILE A 9 -12.13 -9.82 3.83
N ASP A 10 -11.87 -10.96 3.18
CA ASP A 10 -11.79 -12.28 3.82
C ASP A 10 -10.47 -12.39 4.62
N ASP A 11 -10.56 -12.32 5.93
CA ASP A 11 -9.41 -12.37 6.86
C ASP A 11 -9.46 -13.61 7.77
N LYS A 12 -9.80 -14.75 7.19
CA LYS A 12 -9.90 -16.04 7.90
C LYS A 12 -8.56 -16.57 8.43
N MET A 13 -7.44 -15.94 8.04
CA MET A 13 -6.12 -16.48 8.34
C MET A 13 -5.88 -16.63 9.85
N VAL A 14 -6.21 -15.63 10.65
CA VAL A 14 -6.00 -15.69 12.11
C VAL A 14 -7.00 -16.60 12.77
N THR A 15 -8.26 -16.59 12.32
CA THR A 15 -9.32 -17.48 12.82
C THR A 15 -8.99 -18.96 12.58
N GLN A 16 -8.42 -19.28 11.42
CA GLN A 16 -7.95 -20.63 11.11
C GLN A 16 -6.69 -21.04 11.90
N MET A 17 -5.90 -20.06 12.35
CA MET A 17 -4.72 -20.33 13.18
C MET A 17 -5.06 -20.55 14.65
N LEU A 18 -6.12 -19.93 15.16
CA LEU A 18 -6.52 -19.94 16.58
C LEU A 18 -7.98 -20.39 16.77
N PRO A 19 -8.42 -21.52 16.20
CA PRO A 19 -9.83 -21.91 16.20
C PRO A 19 -10.39 -22.15 17.61
N LYS A 20 -9.64 -22.84 18.47
CA LYS A 20 -10.06 -23.13 19.85
C LYS A 20 -10.07 -21.86 20.71
N THR A 21 -9.07 -21.01 20.51
CA THR A 21 -8.95 -19.73 21.21
C THR A 21 -10.17 -18.84 20.92
N PHE A 22 -10.56 -18.70 19.65
CA PHE A 22 -11.71 -17.86 19.32
C PHE A 22 -13.02 -18.43 19.84
N LYS A 23 -13.17 -19.75 19.82
CA LYS A 23 -14.34 -20.41 20.43
C LYS A 23 -14.42 -20.15 21.93
N ALA A 24 -13.32 -20.26 22.65
CA ALA A 24 -13.26 -19.94 24.08
C ALA A 24 -13.47 -18.43 24.37
N MET A 25 -13.11 -17.56 23.42
CA MET A 25 -13.32 -16.11 23.55
C MET A 25 -14.75 -15.64 23.24
N GLU A 26 -15.64 -16.48 22.76
CA GLU A 26 -17.03 -16.10 22.48
C GLU A 26 -17.75 -15.61 23.74
N SER A 27 -17.53 -16.27 24.88
CA SER A 27 -18.11 -15.93 26.18
C SER A 27 -17.41 -14.77 26.90
N TRP A 28 -16.20 -14.39 26.48
CA TRP A 28 -15.42 -13.35 27.14
C TRP A 28 -15.88 -11.94 26.72
N ASP A 29 -16.21 -11.09 27.70
CA ASP A 29 -16.71 -9.72 27.47
C ASP A 29 -15.62 -8.72 27.03
N GLY A 30 -14.37 -9.02 27.34
CA GLY A 30 -13.22 -8.16 26.99
C GLY A 30 -12.93 -7.07 28.03
N GLN A 31 -13.59 -7.02 29.17
CA GLN A 31 -13.35 -5.99 30.19
C GLN A 31 -12.15 -6.34 31.08
N GLU A 32 -12.07 -7.57 31.50
CA GLU A 32 -10.98 -8.09 32.33
C GLU A 32 -10.09 -9.07 31.55
N LEU A 33 -9.04 -9.58 32.18
CA LEU A 33 -8.23 -10.64 31.61
C LEU A 33 -9.07 -11.90 31.38
N PRO A 34 -8.85 -12.60 30.25
CA PRO A 34 -9.55 -13.84 30.00
C PRO A 34 -9.37 -14.88 31.11
N ASP A 35 -10.29 -15.83 31.17
CA ASP A 35 -10.21 -16.94 32.09
C ASP A 35 -9.17 -17.98 31.66
N GLU A 36 -8.82 -18.90 32.56
CA GLU A 36 -7.87 -19.98 32.31
C GLU A 36 -8.21 -20.79 31.04
N GLU A 37 -9.51 -20.98 30.76
CA GLU A 37 -9.97 -21.72 29.57
C GLU A 37 -9.47 -21.09 28.27
N VAL A 38 -9.49 -19.76 28.16
CA VAL A 38 -8.99 -19.03 26.99
C VAL A 38 -7.47 -19.16 26.85
N PHE A 39 -6.74 -19.10 27.98
CA PHE A 39 -5.30 -19.28 27.98
C PHE A 39 -4.90 -20.71 27.61
N ALA A 40 -5.62 -21.72 28.08
CA ALA A 40 -5.41 -23.11 27.73
C ALA A 40 -5.68 -23.36 26.23
N ALA A 41 -6.81 -22.86 25.72
CA ALA A 41 -7.14 -22.94 24.29
C ALA A 41 -6.09 -22.23 23.41
N PHE A 42 -5.61 -21.06 23.84
CA PHE A 42 -4.57 -20.32 23.15
C PHE A 42 -3.24 -21.08 23.14
N HIS A 43 -2.86 -21.69 24.26
CA HIS A 43 -1.66 -22.51 24.33
C HIS A 43 -1.73 -23.71 23.39
N GLU A 44 -2.87 -24.41 23.36
CA GLU A 44 -3.06 -25.58 22.49
C GLU A 44 -2.96 -25.21 20.99
N ASP A 45 -3.66 -24.17 20.58
CA ASP A 45 -3.57 -23.66 19.20
C ASP A 45 -2.13 -23.18 18.88
N PHE A 46 -1.48 -22.52 19.83
CA PHE A 46 -0.14 -21.99 19.66
C PHE A 46 0.91 -23.08 19.50
N ILE A 47 0.84 -24.18 20.26
CA ILE A 47 1.76 -25.32 20.11
C ILE A 47 1.66 -25.91 18.71
N LYS A 48 0.43 -26.12 18.18
CA LYS A 48 0.23 -26.59 16.81
C LYS A 48 0.86 -25.65 15.78
N LEU A 49 0.72 -24.33 15.99
CA LEU A 49 1.34 -23.34 15.11
C LEU A 49 2.87 -23.37 15.15
N VAL A 50 3.45 -23.67 16.30
CA VAL A 50 4.90 -23.83 16.46
C VAL A 50 5.40 -25.10 15.75
N GLU A 51 4.66 -26.20 15.84
CA GLU A 51 4.94 -27.45 15.12
C GLU A 51 4.89 -27.24 13.60
N ASP A 52 3.85 -26.54 13.12
CA ASP A 52 3.65 -26.18 11.72
C ASP A 52 4.58 -25.05 11.21
N LYS A 53 5.42 -24.48 12.07
CA LYS A 53 6.29 -23.30 11.78
C LYS A 53 5.52 -22.09 11.26
N ARG A 54 4.27 -21.90 11.72
CA ARG A 54 3.37 -20.82 11.31
C ARG A 54 3.24 -19.68 12.33
N GLU A 55 3.85 -19.78 13.49
CA GLU A 55 3.82 -18.76 14.56
C GLU A 55 4.36 -17.40 14.10
N GLY A 56 5.28 -17.40 13.14
CA GLY A 56 5.78 -16.16 12.52
C GLY A 56 4.71 -15.41 11.73
N LYS A 57 3.82 -16.13 11.04
CA LYS A 57 2.68 -15.54 10.32
C LYS A 57 1.67 -14.97 11.30
N LEU A 58 1.32 -15.71 12.36
CA LEU A 58 0.46 -15.23 13.44
C LEU A 58 1.01 -13.95 14.05
N SER A 59 2.30 -13.92 14.41
CA SER A 59 2.95 -12.76 15.01
C SER A 59 2.87 -11.52 14.12
N THR A 60 3.02 -11.69 12.82
CA THR A 60 2.93 -10.61 11.85
C THR A 60 1.50 -10.09 11.74
N GLN A 61 0.52 -10.97 11.64
CA GLN A 61 -0.90 -10.60 11.55
C GLN A 61 -1.40 -9.87 12.80
N LEU A 62 -1.08 -10.36 13.98
CA LEU A 62 -1.45 -9.71 15.23
C LEU A 62 -0.72 -8.37 15.43
N ASN A 63 0.53 -8.26 14.95
CA ASN A 63 1.27 -7.01 15.04
C ASN A 63 0.70 -5.88 14.17
N TYR A 64 -0.10 -6.19 13.14
CA TYR A 64 -0.88 -5.19 12.41
C TYR A 64 -2.01 -4.58 13.24
N THR A 65 -2.53 -5.31 14.23
CA THR A 65 -3.59 -4.82 15.12
C THR A 65 -3.02 -4.04 16.30
N LYS A 66 -1.98 -4.57 16.94
CA LYS A 66 -1.28 -3.91 18.07
C LYS A 66 0.22 -4.20 17.98
N ASN A 67 1.04 -3.17 18.10
CA ASN A 67 2.49 -3.32 18.05
C ASN A 67 3.01 -4.12 19.26
N GLY A 68 4.01 -4.97 19.02
CA GLY A 68 4.69 -5.71 20.07
C GLY A 68 4.45 -7.21 20.06
N PHE A 69 3.47 -7.73 19.29
CA PHE A 69 3.22 -9.16 19.19
C PHE A 69 4.42 -9.95 18.68
N LYS A 70 5.23 -9.40 17.76
CA LYS A 70 6.45 -10.08 17.27
C LYS A 70 7.39 -10.48 18.40
N SER A 71 7.60 -9.60 19.37
CA SER A 71 8.51 -9.85 20.49
C SER A 71 7.94 -10.86 21.49
N ILE A 72 6.66 -10.73 21.85
CA ILE A 72 6.04 -11.59 22.86
C ILE A 72 5.81 -13.02 22.32
N ILE A 73 5.40 -13.17 21.07
CA ILE A 73 5.22 -14.48 20.44
C ILE A 73 6.57 -15.19 20.28
N LYS A 74 7.64 -14.47 19.91
CA LYS A 74 9.00 -15.05 19.87
C LYS A 74 9.47 -15.57 21.24
N LYS A 75 9.15 -14.84 22.32
CA LYS A 75 9.45 -15.28 23.69
C LYS A 75 8.59 -16.48 24.08
N LEU A 76 7.29 -16.41 23.81
CA LEU A 76 6.35 -17.48 24.11
C LEU A 76 6.76 -18.79 23.42
N ARG A 77 7.17 -18.75 22.14
CA ARG A 77 7.67 -19.94 21.42
C ARG A 77 8.82 -20.66 22.14
N ARG A 78 9.69 -19.89 22.81
CA ARG A 78 10.82 -20.48 23.54
C ARG A 78 10.41 -21.09 24.88
N ALA A 79 9.40 -20.50 25.51
CA ALA A 79 8.91 -20.91 26.82
C ALA A 79 7.85 -22.02 26.75
N SER A 80 6.96 -21.97 25.76
CA SER A 80 5.77 -22.84 25.66
C SER A 80 6.08 -24.34 25.66
N LYS A 81 7.26 -24.74 25.17
CA LYS A 81 7.71 -26.15 25.19
C LYS A 81 8.02 -26.69 26.58
N LYS A 82 8.13 -25.83 27.58
CA LYS A 82 8.48 -26.16 28.97
C LYS A 82 7.28 -25.99 29.92
N PHE A 83 6.11 -25.67 29.39
CA PHE A 83 4.95 -25.46 30.22
C PHE A 83 4.43 -26.78 30.78
N GLU A 84 4.07 -26.75 32.03
CA GLU A 84 3.43 -27.86 32.73
C GLU A 84 1.92 -27.84 32.47
N GLU A 85 1.26 -29.00 32.58
CA GLU A 85 -0.19 -29.08 32.44
C GLU A 85 -0.90 -28.31 33.56
N GLY A 86 -1.84 -27.44 33.15
CA GLY A 86 -2.55 -26.55 34.06
C GLY A 86 -1.88 -25.18 34.27
N ASN A 87 -2.62 -24.22 34.85
CA ASN A 87 -2.17 -22.86 35.17
C ASN A 87 -1.53 -22.11 33.96
N TYR A 88 -2.04 -22.31 32.75
CA TYR A 88 -1.51 -21.68 31.55
C TYR A 88 -1.55 -20.15 31.61
N LYS A 89 -2.53 -19.58 32.33
CA LYS A 89 -2.63 -18.13 32.55
C LYS A 89 -1.38 -17.58 33.23
N GLU A 90 -0.97 -18.17 34.36
CA GLU A 90 0.21 -17.73 35.10
C GLU A 90 1.48 -17.97 34.30
N GLN A 91 1.58 -19.12 33.64
CA GLN A 91 2.75 -19.46 32.84
C GLN A 91 2.95 -18.52 31.64
N ILE A 92 1.87 -18.21 30.90
CA ILE A 92 1.94 -17.27 29.76
C ILE A 92 2.24 -15.85 30.23
N MET A 93 1.61 -15.39 31.33
CA MET A 93 1.88 -14.08 31.89
C MET A 93 3.33 -13.93 32.40
N SER A 94 3.91 -14.99 32.94
CA SER A 94 5.32 -15.00 33.41
C SER A 94 6.33 -14.79 32.26
N VAL A 95 6.00 -15.21 31.04
CA VAL A 95 6.88 -15.04 29.87
C VAL A 95 7.11 -13.57 29.54
N HIS A 96 6.05 -12.75 29.64
CA HIS A 96 6.16 -11.33 29.37
C HIS A 96 4.97 -10.55 29.92
N LYS A 97 5.23 -9.41 30.59
CA LYS A 97 4.22 -8.54 31.22
C LYS A 97 3.04 -8.10 30.32
N ARG A 98 3.25 -8.06 28.99
CA ARG A 98 2.20 -7.71 28.04
C ARG A 98 1.08 -8.74 27.94
N TRP A 99 1.30 -9.98 28.35
CA TRP A 99 0.25 -10.99 28.41
C TRP A 99 -0.72 -10.75 29.58
N ALA A 100 -0.31 -9.96 30.57
CA ALA A 100 -1.17 -9.47 31.64
C ALA A 100 -1.95 -8.18 31.26
N ASP A 101 -1.73 -7.64 30.05
CA ASP A 101 -2.46 -6.48 29.54
C ASP A 101 -3.65 -6.94 28.70
N VAL A 102 -4.86 -6.63 29.16
CA VAL A 102 -6.15 -6.97 28.53
C VAL A 102 -6.19 -6.52 27.05
N GLU A 103 -5.53 -5.40 26.74
CA GLU A 103 -5.50 -4.87 25.37
C GLU A 103 -4.87 -5.82 24.33
N TYR A 104 -3.92 -6.66 24.71
CA TYR A 104 -3.37 -7.68 23.80
C TYR A 104 -4.39 -8.78 23.49
N TRP A 105 -5.20 -9.17 24.47
CA TRP A 105 -6.28 -10.15 24.30
C TRP A 105 -7.44 -9.57 23.49
N ARG A 106 -7.80 -8.30 23.74
CA ARG A 106 -8.75 -7.57 22.89
C ARG A 106 -8.27 -7.48 21.46
N ALA A 107 -6.98 -7.24 21.24
CA ALA A 107 -6.40 -7.20 19.89
C ALA A 107 -6.49 -8.55 19.17
N ILE A 108 -6.37 -9.68 19.92
CA ILE A 108 -6.63 -11.02 19.37
C ILE A 108 -8.11 -11.16 19.05
N LYS A 109 -9.03 -10.85 19.98
CA LYS A 109 -10.49 -10.95 19.79
C LYS A 109 -10.99 -10.13 18.60
N ARG A 110 -10.42 -8.95 18.34
CA ARG A 110 -10.75 -8.11 17.17
C ARG A 110 -10.44 -8.78 15.83
N ARG A 111 -9.68 -9.87 15.82
CA ARG A 111 -9.37 -10.68 14.63
C ARG A 111 -10.30 -11.89 14.47
N ALA A 112 -11.27 -12.08 15.38
CA ALA A 112 -12.27 -13.14 15.29
C ALA A 112 -13.21 -13.03 14.07
N PRO A 113 -13.66 -11.82 13.63
CA PRO A 113 -14.54 -11.71 12.48
C PRO A 113 -13.85 -12.20 11.20
N GLU A 114 -14.51 -13.06 10.46
CA GLU A 114 -14.03 -13.59 9.17
C GLU A 114 -13.92 -12.50 8.10
N PHE A 115 -14.75 -11.45 8.22
CA PHE A 115 -14.77 -10.32 7.30
C PHE A 115 -14.29 -9.05 8.00
N THR A 116 -13.32 -8.38 7.43
CA THR A 116 -12.78 -7.15 7.99
C THR A 116 -12.69 -6.04 6.95
N ALA A 117 -13.20 -4.87 7.31
CA ALA A 117 -13.01 -3.65 6.52
C ALA A 117 -11.69 -2.91 6.88
N GLN A 118 -10.89 -3.43 7.82
CA GLN A 118 -9.69 -2.73 8.32
C GLN A 118 -8.69 -2.37 7.23
N LYS A 119 -8.51 -3.24 6.21
CA LYS A 119 -7.60 -2.97 5.09
C LYS A 119 -8.07 -1.78 4.25
N TYR A 120 -9.38 -1.67 4.02
CA TYR A 120 -9.99 -0.52 3.32
C TYR A 120 -9.94 0.75 4.15
N LEU A 121 -10.28 0.65 5.44
CA LEU A 121 -10.17 1.79 6.36
C LEU A 121 -8.74 2.31 6.41
N LYS A 122 -7.75 1.44 6.49
CA LYS A 122 -6.34 1.82 6.45
C LYS A 122 -5.95 2.50 5.13
N GLY A 123 -6.47 2.02 3.99
CA GLY A 123 -6.28 2.67 2.69
C GLY A 123 -6.91 4.06 2.59
N MET A 124 -7.87 4.37 3.47
CA MET A 124 -8.49 5.70 3.61
C MET A 124 -7.93 6.53 4.77
N ASP A 125 -6.81 6.10 5.38
CA ASP A 125 -6.24 6.69 6.59
C ASP A 125 -7.24 6.73 7.77
N MET A 126 -8.02 5.64 7.94
CA MET A 126 -8.96 5.43 9.02
C MET A 126 -8.62 4.15 9.78
N TYR A 127 -9.02 4.09 11.04
CA TYR A 127 -8.91 2.88 11.86
C TYR A 127 -10.08 2.80 12.85
N VAL A 128 -10.32 1.61 13.36
CA VAL A 128 -11.31 1.39 14.41
C VAL A 128 -10.61 1.59 15.75
N ASN A 129 -11.08 2.55 16.55
CA ASN A 129 -10.53 2.81 17.90
C ASN A 129 -10.93 1.70 18.89
N GLU A 130 -10.50 1.84 20.13
CA GLU A 130 -10.80 0.89 21.21
C GLU A 130 -12.30 0.77 21.52
N GLU A 131 -13.06 1.83 21.25
CA GLU A 131 -14.52 1.88 21.42
C GLU A 131 -15.31 1.29 20.24
N GLY A 132 -14.64 0.76 19.21
CA GLY A 132 -15.29 0.24 18.01
C GLY A 132 -15.72 1.32 16.99
N LYS A 133 -15.38 2.60 17.21
CA LYS A 133 -15.70 3.70 16.31
C LYS A 133 -14.64 3.87 15.22
N ILE A 134 -15.08 4.19 14.00
CA ILE A 134 -14.17 4.52 12.89
C ILE A 134 -13.63 5.94 13.12
N VAL A 135 -12.33 6.07 13.29
CA VAL A 135 -11.62 7.33 13.53
C VAL A 135 -10.59 7.55 12.42
N SER A 136 -10.41 8.80 12.01
CA SER A 136 -9.35 9.18 11.06
C SER A 136 -8.00 9.22 11.76
N VAL A 137 -6.95 8.79 11.07
CA VAL A 137 -5.57 8.92 11.53
C VAL A 137 -5.22 10.40 11.68
N GLU A 138 -4.35 10.74 12.63
CA GLU A 138 -3.82 12.11 12.84
C GLU A 138 -3.27 12.69 11.52
N GLU A 139 -3.40 13.99 11.33
CA GLU A 139 -3.09 14.65 10.04
C GLU A 139 -1.67 14.39 9.55
N ASP A 140 -0.71 14.44 10.45
CA ASP A 140 0.72 14.21 10.16
C ASP A 140 1.01 12.77 9.69
N ARG A 141 0.08 11.82 9.91
CA ARG A 141 0.23 10.41 9.56
C ARG A 141 -0.67 9.96 8.41
N ARG A 142 -1.44 10.88 7.83
CA ARG A 142 -2.31 10.61 6.67
C ARG A 142 -1.51 10.56 5.39
N ILE A 143 -0.99 9.39 5.05
CA ILE A 143 -0.17 9.20 3.85
C ILE A 143 -1.03 8.79 2.66
N HIS A 144 -2.00 7.90 2.86
CA HIS A 144 -2.75 7.27 1.75
C HIS A 144 -3.67 8.26 1.02
N ARG A 145 -4.41 9.10 1.77
CA ARG A 145 -5.30 10.11 1.15
C ARG A 145 -4.53 11.13 0.31
N VAL A 146 -3.37 11.58 0.83
CA VAL A 146 -2.50 12.51 0.09
C VAL A 146 -1.97 11.86 -1.18
N LEU A 147 -1.53 10.60 -1.10
CA LEU A 147 -1.05 9.85 -2.27
C LEU A 147 -2.18 9.61 -3.28
N TRP A 148 -3.39 9.27 -2.85
CA TRP A 148 -4.56 9.10 -3.73
C TRP A 148 -4.87 10.38 -4.50
N LEU A 149 -5.01 11.50 -3.79
CA LEU A 149 -5.30 12.80 -4.43
C LEU A 149 -4.20 13.19 -5.40
N ARG A 150 -2.92 13.03 -5.01
CA ARG A 150 -1.78 13.32 -5.89
C ARG A 150 -1.78 12.43 -7.13
N THR A 151 -2.09 11.15 -6.99
CA THR A 151 -2.15 10.22 -8.13
C THR A 151 -3.27 10.58 -9.09
N LEU A 152 -4.47 10.91 -8.57
CA LEU A 152 -5.60 11.36 -9.38
C LEU A 152 -5.29 12.68 -10.09
N GLU A 153 -4.68 13.64 -9.40
CA GLU A 153 -4.22 14.90 -9.97
C GLU A 153 -3.28 14.67 -11.16
N ILE A 154 -2.23 13.86 -10.93
CA ILE A 154 -1.24 13.55 -11.99
C ILE A 154 -1.92 12.83 -13.16
N ALA A 155 -2.76 11.83 -12.90
CA ALA A 155 -3.46 11.10 -13.95
C ALA A 155 -4.37 12.01 -14.79
N PHE A 156 -5.10 12.92 -14.14
CA PHE A 156 -5.96 13.89 -14.82
C PHE A 156 -5.16 14.81 -15.73
N PHE A 157 -4.12 15.48 -15.21
CA PHE A 157 -3.34 16.41 -16.02
C PHE A 157 -2.58 15.70 -17.15
N VAL A 158 -1.98 14.55 -16.89
CA VAL A 158 -1.32 13.76 -17.94
C VAL A 158 -2.30 13.36 -19.05
N THR A 159 -3.52 12.92 -18.69
CA THR A 159 -4.56 12.58 -19.68
C THR A 159 -4.95 13.79 -20.52
N VAL A 160 -5.16 14.96 -19.88
CA VAL A 160 -5.49 16.20 -20.60
C VAL A 160 -4.35 16.60 -21.54
N PHE A 161 -3.11 16.59 -21.08
CA PHE A 161 -1.95 16.91 -21.93
C PHE A 161 -1.77 15.93 -23.07
N CYS A 162 -1.89 14.62 -22.81
CA CYS A 162 -1.86 13.61 -23.86
C CYS A 162 -2.96 13.86 -24.90
N PHE A 163 -4.20 14.14 -24.47
CA PHE A 163 -5.32 14.38 -25.37
C PHE A 163 -5.10 15.62 -26.23
N LEU A 164 -4.69 16.74 -25.62
CA LEU A 164 -4.41 17.99 -26.33
C LEU A 164 -3.32 17.85 -27.38
N MET A 165 -2.29 17.03 -27.12
CA MET A 165 -1.21 16.77 -28.08
C MET A 165 -1.58 15.68 -29.10
N ALA A 166 -2.25 14.62 -28.66
CA ALA A 166 -2.60 13.48 -29.51
C ALA A 166 -3.69 13.82 -30.54
N TYR A 167 -4.66 14.66 -30.17
CA TYR A 167 -5.76 15.01 -31.06
C TYR A 167 -5.31 15.66 -32.38
N PRO A 168 -4.49 16.75 -32.38
CA PRO A 168 -3.99 17.33 -33.63
C PRO A 168 -3.11 16.34 -34.43
N ILE A 169 -2.32 15.51 -33.74
CA ILE A 169 -1.47 14.50 -34.40
C ILE A 169 -2.35 13.44 -35.09
N ALA A 170 -3.35 12.91 -34.39
CA ALA A 170 -4.28 11.92 -34.94
C ALA A 170 -5.09 12.50 -36.11
N HIS A 171 -5.58 13.73 -35.98
CA HIS A 171 -6.29 14.42 -37.08
C HIS A 171 -5.39 14.60 -38.29
N LEU A 172 -4.13 14.98 -38.11
CA LEU A 172 -3.16 15.14 -39.19
C LEU A 172 -2.89 13.78 -39.88
N LEU A 173 -2.71 12.71 -39.10
CA LEU A 173 -2.55 11.36 -39.58
C LEU A 173 -3.73 10.90 -40.46
N ALA A 174 -4.97 11.25 -40.06
CA ALA A 174 -6.17 10.86 -40.78
C ALA A 174 -6.42 11.64 -42.07
N THR A 175 -5.93 12.88 -42.16
CA THR A 175 -6.18 13.79 -43.29
C THR A 175 -5.08 13.78 -44.34
N LEU A 176 -3.85 13.41 -43.97
CA LEU A 176 -2.70 13.37 -44.90
C LEU A 176 -2.78 12.21 -45.88
N PRO A 177 -2.20 12.35 -47.12
CA PRO A 177 -2.00 11.25 -48.02
C PRO A 177 -1.22 10.11 -47.36
N MET A 178 -1.56 8.86 -47.70
CA MET A 178 -1.03 7.64 -47.04
C MET A 178 0.51 7.59 -46.95
N LYS A 179 1.21 8.14 -47.91
CA LYS A 179 2.69 8.22 -47.89
C LYS A 179 3.22 9.02 -46.70
N TYR A 180 2.64 10.17 -46.42
CA TYR A 180 3.05 11.06 -45.32
C TYR A 180 2.47 10.61 -43.97
N SER A 181 1.24 10.10 -43.98
CA SER A 181 0.62 9.50 -42.79
C SER A 181 1.43 8.33 -42.24
N ASN A 182 1.88 7.41 -43.11
CA ASN A 182 2.72 6.28 -42.70
C ASN A 182 4.06 6.75 -42.10
N LEU A 183 4.68 7.75 -42.69
CA LEU A 183 5.94 8.29 -42.17
C LEU A 183 5.73 8.93 -40.77
N LEU A 184 4.66 9.69 -40.62
CA LEU A 184 4.32 10.32 -39.37
C LEU A 184 3.95 9.29 -38.28
N MET A 185 3.24 8.21 -38.68
CA MET A 185 2.93 7.09 -37.78
C MET A 185 4.20 6.40 -37.28
N ILE A 186 5.20 6.19 -38.15
CA ILE A 186 6.50 5.66 -37.74
C ILE A 186 7.16 6.59 -36.70
N CYS A 187 7.14 7.91 -36.92
CA CYS A 187 7.68 8.88 -35.96
C CYS A 187 6.97 8.85 -34.60
N VAL A 188 5.64 8.68 -34.60
CA VAL A 188 4.85 8.55 -33.36
C VAL A 188 5.19 7.26 -32.60
N LEU A 189 5.43 6.17 -33.34
CA LEU A 189 5.75 4.87 -32.75
C LEU A 189 7.25 4.69 -32.41
N LEU A 190 8.12 5.50 -32.98
CA LEU A 190 9.56 5.40 -32.77
C LEU A 190 9.98 5.39 -31.30
N PRO A 191 9.36 6.17 -30.39
CA PRO A 191 9.65 6.08 -28.96
C PRO A 191 9.43 4.69 -28.34
N PHE A 192 8.58 3.83 -28.90
CA PHE A 192 8.39 2.47 -28.39
C PHE A 192 9.63 1.58 -28.54
N TRP A 193 10.45 1.85 -29.54
CA TRP A 193 11.67 1.08 -29.80
C TRP A 193 12.82 1.45 -28.85
N THR A 194 12.68 2.55 -28.10
CA THR A 194 13.66 2.96 -27.11
C THR A 194 13.31 2.42 -25.71
N SER A 195 14.33 1.99 -24.97
CA SER A 195 14.15 1.54 -23.59
C SER A 195 13.53 2.62 -22.70
N LEU A 196 12.62 2.23 -21.81
CA LEU A 196 12.02 3.13 -20.82
C LEU A 196 13.10 3.79 -19.94
N LEU A 197 14.14 3.05 -19.56
CA LEU A 197 15.25 3.58 -18.74
C LEU A 197 16.01 4.67 -19.49
N VAL A 198 16.28 4.48 -20.78
CA VAL A 198 16.97 5.49 -21.60
C VAL A 198 16.13 6.75 -21.70
N ARG A 199 14.82 6.63 -21.93
CA ARG A 199 13.90 7.79 -21.97
C ARG A 199 13.86 8.54 -20.66
N THR A 200 13.72 7.85 -19.54
CA THR A 200 13.69 8.51 -18.22
C THR A 200 15.02 9.20 -17.90
N ALA A 201 16.16 8.56 -18.20
CA ALA A 201 17.48 9.16 -18.03
C ALA A 201 17.65 10.41 -18.93
N SER A 202 17.18 10.35 -20.19
CA SER A 202 17.21 11.52 -21.09
C SER A 202 16.39 12.69 -20.53
N TRP A 203 15.19 12.42 -20.00
CA TRP A 203 14.39 13.47 -19.37
C TRP A 203 15.03 14.05 -18.11
N MET A 204 15.73 13.23 -17.31
CA MET A 204 16.49 13.74 -16.17
C MET A 204 17.56 14.74 -16.61
N ILE A 205 18.29 14.46 -17.70
CA ILE A 205 19.32 15.37 -18.23
C ILE A 205 18.69 16.65 -18.80
N LEU A 206 17.58 16.52 -19.53
CA LEU A 206 16.90 17.65 -20.17
C LEU A 206 16.28 18.63 -19.18
N LEU A 207 15.69 18.10 -18.08
CA LEU A 207 14.91 18.85 -17.08
C LEU A 207 15.73 19.34 -15.88
N GLN A 208 17.03 19.03 -15.80
CA GLN A 208 17.88 19.56 -14.72
C GLN A 208 18.01 21.08 -14.81
N GLN A 209 18.40 21.74 -13.70
CA GLN A 209 18.49 23.21 -13.63
C GLN A 209 19.36 23.82 -14.71
N GLN A 210 20.48 23.18 -15.03
CA GLN A 210 21.38 23.58 -16.12
C GLN A 210 21.15 22.75 -17.39
N GLY A 211 19.93 22.28 -17.58
CA GLY A 211 19.55 21.47 -18.73
C GLY A 211 19.03 22.31 -19.90
N ILE A 212 19.00 21.67 -21.08
CA ILE A 212 18.62 22.28 -22.35
C ILE A 212 17.25 22.98 -22.30
N VAL A 213 16.29 22.44 -21.53
CA VAL A 213 14.94 23.04 -21.41
C VAL A 213 15.01 24.37 -20.67
N ASN A 214 15.76 24.47 -19.58
CA ASN A 214 15.96 25.71 -18.86
C ASN A 214 16.78 26.74 -19.68
N ASP A 215 17.82 26.27 -20.39
CA ASP A 215 18.61 27.14 -21.28
C ASP A 215 17.73 27.75 -22.37
N PHE A 216 16.80 26.96 -22.93
CA PHE A 216 15.83 27.46 -23.89
C PHE A 216 14.92 28.54 -23.29
N PHE A 217 14.38 28.33 -22.06
CA PHE A 217 13.53 29.33 -21.39
C PHE A 217 14.28 30.62 -21.04
N VAL A 218 15.54 30.52 -20.65
CA VAL A 218 16.41 31.69 -20.42
C VAL A 218 16.69 32.40 -21.75
N GLY A 219 17.00 31.64 -22.81
CA GLY A 219 17.31 32.23 -24.12
C GLY A 219 16.18 33.00 -24.77
N ILE A 220 14.91 32.61 -24.52
CA ILE A 220 13.72 33.37 -25.00
C ILE A 220 13.25 34.44 -24.00
N GLY A 221 13.96 34.62 -22.87
CA GLY A 221 13.66 35.63 -21.88
C GLY A 221 12.46 35.37 -20.96
N LEU A 222 11.94 34.13 -20.93
CA LEU A 222 10.84 33.75 -20.05
C LEU A 222 11.28 33.57 -18.60
N VAL A 223 12.52 33.21 -18.35
CA VAL A 223 13.08 32.92 -17.03
C VAL A 223 14.43 33.62 -16.91
N ALA A 224 14.68 34.24 -15.74
CA ALA A 224 16.00 34.81 -15.45
C ALA A 224 17.01 33.70 -15.15
N ASP A 225 18.25 33.88 -15.53
CA ASP A 225 19.31 32.87 -15.35
C ASP A 225 19.52 32.51 -13.86
N ASP A 226 19.35 33.50 -12.97
CA ASP A 226 19.47 33.33 -11.51
C ASP A 226 18.26 32.60 -10.88
N ASN A 227 17.13 32.44 -11.60
CA ASN A 227 15.89 31.85 -11.07
C ASN A 227 15.37 30.72 -11.94
N ARG A 228 16.25 29.79 -12.29
CA ARG A 228 15.91 28.61 -13.10
C ARG A 228 14.98 27.65 -12.31
N PRO A 229 13.81 27.27 -12.85
CA PRO A 229 12.90 26.35 -12.17
C PRO A 229 13.51 24.96 -12.01
N GLU A 230 13.34 24.41 -10.82
CA GLU A 230 13.66 23.00 -10.55
C GLU A 230 12.55 22.11 -11.11
N MET A 231 12.77 21.51 -12.28
CA MET A 231 11.79 20.62 -12.92
C MET A 231 12.03 19.15 -12.57
N MET A 232 13.19 18.81 -12.00
CA MET A 232 13.49 17.45 -11.54
C MET A 232 12.87 17.16 -10.18
N TYR A 233 12.52 15.88 -9.96
CA TYR A 233 11.97 15.34 -8.71
C TYR A 233 10.71 16.04 -8.19
N ASN A 234 9.97 16.71 -9.08
CA ASN A 234 8.71 17.38 -8.78
C ASN A 234 7.58 16.94 -9.72
N LYS A 235 6.39 17.51 -9.52
CA LYS A 235 5.21 17.21 -10.36
C LYS A 235 5.43 17.54 -11.83
N THR A 236 6.14 18.63 -12.13
CA THR A 236 6.38 19.09 -13.51
C THR A 236 7.15 18.06 -14.33
N GLY A 237 8.25 17.54 -13.78
CA GLY A 237 9.01 16.47 -14.43
C GLY A 237 8.17 15.20 -14.66
N SER A 238 7.31 14.86 -13.69
CA SER A 238 6.39 13.72 -13.82
C SER A 238 5.37 13.93 -14.95
N TYR A 239 4.79 15.14 -15.06
CA TYR A 239 3.84 15.44 -16.15
C TYR A 239 4.50 15.34 -17.53
N VAL A 240 5.68 15.93 -17.72
CA VAL A 240 6.40 15.91 -18.99
C VAL A 240 6.78 14.48 -19.37
N ALA A 241 7.44 13.76 -18.48
CA ALA A 241 7.91 12.40 -18.75
C ALA A 241 6.76 11.43 -19.03
N MET A 242 5.70 11.45 -18.20
CA MET A 242 4.54 10.56 -18.38
C MET A 242 3.75 10.91 -19.64
N THR A 243 3.56 12.19 -19.95
CA THR A 243 2.86 12.61 -21.17
C THR A 243 3.59 12.08 -22.39
N GLN A 244 4.91 12.22 -22.49
CA GLN A 244 5.70 11.74 -23.62
C GLN A 244 5.64 10.20 -23.74
N ILE A 245 5.66 9.48 -22.61
CA ILE A 245 5.58 8.00 -22.62
C ILE A 245 4.20 7.52 -23.08
N LEU A 246 3.12 8.20 -22.64
CA LEU A 246 1.73 7.78 -22.90
C LEU A 246 1.15 8.36 -24.21
N LEU A 247 1.79 9.37 -24.79
CA LEU A 247 1.30 10.03 -26.02
C LEU A 247 0.99 9.06 -27.16
N PRO A 248 1.87 8.10 -27.53
CA PRO A 248 1.56 7.15 -28.59
C PRO A 248 0.35 6.28 -28.30
N PHE A 249 0.13 5.90 -27.01
CA PHE A 249 -1.04 5.12 -26.60
C PHE A 249 -2.35 5.90 -26.73
N MET A 250 -2.30 7.23 -26.68
CA MET A 250 -3.46 8.09 -26.91
C MET A 250 -3.67 8.36 -28.41
N VAL A 251 -2.60 8.51 -29.20
CA VAL A 251 -2.70 8.78 -30.65
C VAL A 251 -3.35 7.60 -31.38
N LEU A 252 -2.95 6.34 -31.05
CA LEU A 252 -3.43 5.15 -31.75
C LEU A 252 -4.96 4.98 -31.72
N PRO A 253 -5.68 5.10 -30.59
CA PRO A 253 -7.12 4.95 -30.56
C PRO A 253 -7.87 6.19 -31.11
N LEU A 254 -7.21 7.35 -31.24
CA LEU A 254 -7.79 8.56 -31.81
C LEU A 254 -7.65 8.62 -33.35
N TYR A 255 -6.67 7.92 -33.92
CA TYR A 255 -6.45 7.77 -35.35
C TYR A 255 -7.42 6.77 -35.96
#